data_d80b0016d3fe0164b8ca1a1bdb914d58
#
_entry.id   d80b0016d3fe0164b8ca1a1bdb914d58
#
_cell.length_a   1.000
_cell.length_b   1.000
_cell.length_c   1.000
_cell.angle_alpha   90.00
_cell.angle_beta   90.00
_cell.angle_gamma   90.00
#
_symmetry.space_group_name_H-M   'P 1'
#
loop_
_entity.id
_entity.type
_entity.pdbx_description
1 polymer ?
#
loop_
_entity_poly.entity_id
_entity_poly.type
_entity_poly.pdbx_seq_one_letter_code
_entity_poly.pdbx_strand_id
1 'polypeptide(L)'
;MKPVKTITKHNWFLRLIKKIIRTVRVTPKLAFNQENLPEKAIYIANHSGAAGPLTLSVYFPKYLVPWGAYPMTENYFRRWKYLYYVFYRQKIGYGKIRSFFLATLFGIISKTLYNGVKLIPTYPDARLKTSIRKSIEHLEVNNSLLIFPEDSSGGYKEEIETFHSGFVFLANKYYQEKQVHIPIIPLFYHKAS
;
A
#
# COMPACT_ATOMS: atom_id res chain seq x y z
N MET A 1 0.11 5.83 22.69
CA MET A 1 0.46 5.84 21.24
C MET A 1 1.01 7.21 20.88
N LYS A 2 2.03 7.29 20.01
CA LYS A 2 2.48 8.61 19.48
C LYS A 2 1.41 9.16 18.53
N PRO A 3 1.11 10.47 18.58
CA PRO A 3 0.12 11.07 17.70
C PRO A 3 0.54 10.94 16.23
N VAL A 4 -0.44 10.70 15.37
CA VAL A 4 -0.25 10.71 13.92
C VAL A 4 0.04 12.14 13.47
N LYS A 5 0.95 12.29 12.51
CA LYS A 5 1.33 13.61 11.95
C LYS A 5 1.15 13.60 10.44
N THR A 6 0.88 14.77 9.88
CA THR A 6 0.90 14.96 8.43
C THR A 6 2.27 14.58 7.86
N ILE A 7 2.27 13.79 6.79
CA ILE A 7 3.50 13.37 6.13
C ILE A 7 3.87 14.42 5.08
N THR A 8 4.86 15.23 5.39
CA THR A 8 5.40 16.25 4.47
C THR A 8 6.63 15.74 3.70
N LYS A 9 7.31 14.73 4.24
CA LYS A 9 8.47 14.11 3.60
C LYS A 9 8.68 12.68 4.09
N HIS A 10 9.18 11.83 3.22
CA HIS A 10 9.67 10.51 3.63
C HIS A 10 11.01 10.63 4.38
N ASN A 11 11.33 9.58 5.17
CA ASN A 11 12.63 9.48 5.80
C ASN A 11 13.76 9.41 4.73
N TRP A 12 15.00 9.62 5.16
CA TRP A 12 16.14 9.65 4.24
C TRP A 12 16.33 8.35 3.46
N PHE A 13 16.09 7.20 4.10
CA PHE A 13 16.22 5.89 3.50
C PHE A 13 15.25 5.68 2.33
N LEU A 14 13.95 6.00 2.52
CA LEU A 14 12.97 5.95 1.44
C LEU A 14 13.28 6.94 0.32
N ARG A 15 13.78 8.13 0.64
CA ARG A 15 14.20 9.10 -0.38
C ARG A 15 15.34 8.55 -1.23
N LEU A 16 16.32 7.89 -0.59
CA LEU A 16 17.42 7.22 -1.29
C LEU A 16 16.91 6.11 -2.21
N ILE A 17 16.07 5.20 -1.69
CA ILE A 17 15.46 4.12 -2.48
C ILE A 17 14.67 4.67 -3.67
N LYS A 18 13.83 5.69 -3.45
CA LYS A 18 13.08 6.34 -4.54
C LYS A 18 14.00 6.96 -5.59
N LYS A 19 15.10 7.59 -5.17
CA LYS A 19 16.11 8.14 -6.10
C LYS A 19 16.72 7.03 -6.94
N ILE A 20 17.16 5.93 -6.34
CA ILE A 20 17.71 4.77 -7.05
C ILE A 20 16.70 4.21 -8.06
N ILE A 21 15.43 3.99 -7.62
CA ILE A 21 14.40 3.45 -8.51
C ILE A 21 14.15 4.38 -9.69
N ARG A 22 14.07 5.69 -9.46
CA ARG A 22 13.88 6.69 -10.53
C ARG A 22 15.04 6.73 -11.53
N THR A 23 16.25 6.36 -11.12
CA THR A 23 17.42 6.30 -12.00
C THR A 23 17.41 5.04 -12.89
N VAL A 24 16.93 3.91 -12.37
CA VAL A 24 17.01 2.62 -13.07
C VAL A 24 15.70 2.22 -13.77
N ARG A 25 14.58 2.89 -13.49
CA ARG A 25 13.28 2.61 -14.11
C ARG A 25 12.80 3.78 -14.95
N VAL A 26 12.16 3.44 -16.07
CA VAL A 26 11.46 4.42 -16.89
C VAL A 26 10.35 5.07 -16.08
N THR A 27 10.28 6.40 -16.14
CA THR A 27 9.24 7.17 -15.47
C THR A 27 7.88 6.87 -16.11
N PRO A 28 6.88 6.43 -15.34
CA PRO A 28 5.56 6.15 -15.88
C PRO A 28 4.89 7.45 -16.36
N LYS A 29 4.09 7.35 -17.40
CA LYS A 29 3.21 8.44 -17.81
C LYS A 29 2.06 8.53 -16.81
N LEU A 30 1.82 9.72 -16.26
CA LEU A 30 0.70 9.98 -15.35
C LEU A 30 -0.41 10.65 -16.17
N ALA A 31 -1.53 9.94 -16.35
CA ALA A 31 -2.68 10.41 -17.12
C ALA A 31 -3.80 10.89 -16.17
N PHE A 32 -3.53 11.94 -15.40
CA PHE A 32 -4.53 12.63 -14.57
C PHE A 32 -4.12 14.09 -14.33
N ASN A 33 -5.12 14.94 -14.06
CA ASN A 33 -4.83 16.33 -13.72
C ASN A 33 -4.31 16.42 -12.28
N GLN A 34 -3.01 16.71 -12.13
CA GLN A 34 -2.34 16.79 -10.84
C GLN A 34 -2.77 18.00 -10.01
N GLU A 35 -3.23 19.07 -10.66
CA GLU A 35 -3.64 20.31 -9.99
C GLU A 35 -4.96 20.17 -9.24
N ASN A 36 -5.81 19.21 -9.65
CA ASN A 36 -7.13 18.98 -9.07
C ASN A 36 -7.17 17.82 -8.04
N LEU A 37 -6.02 17.39 -7.53
CA LEU A 37 -6.01 16.37 -6.50
C LEU A 37 -6.51 16.94 -5.16
N PRO A 38 -7.53 16.31 -4.52
CA PRO A 38 -8.05 16.77 -3.25
C PRO A 38 -6.97 16.76 -2.17
N GLU A 39 -7.12 17.60 -1.15
CA GLU A 39 -6.18 17.68 -0.05
C GLU A 39 -5.93 16.31 0.58
N LYS A 40 -7.01 15.56 0.82
CA LYS A 40 -6.99 14.17 1.29
C LYS A 40 -8.01 13.31 0.56
N ALA A 41 -7.70 12.04 0.37
CA ALA A 41 -8.56 11.07 -0.28
C ALA A 41 -8.21 9.63 0.12
N ILE A 42 -9.11 8.71 -0.19
CA ILE A 42 -8.84 7.28 -0.25
C ILE A 42 -8.59 6.94 -1.73
N TYR A 43 -7.34 6.66 -2.08
CA TYR A 43 -6.98 6.17 -3.40
C TYR A 43 -7.12 4.65 -3.42
N ILE A 44 -7.86 4.12 -4.38
CA ILE A 44 -7.97 2.68 -4.62
C ILE A 44 -7.26 2.33 -5.93
N ALA A 45 -6.46 1.27 -5.93
CA ALA A 45 -5.66 0.92 -7.10
C ALA A 45 -5.60 -0.59 -7.33
N ASN A 46 -5.34 -1.00 -8.58
CA ASN A 46 -4.99 -2.38 -8.88
C ASN A 46 -3.57 -2.70 -8.41
N HIS A 47 -3.37 -3.93 -7.93
CA HIS A 47 -2.09 -4.31 -7.32
C HIS A 47 -1.01 -4.60 -8.37
N SER A 48 -1.35 -5.30 -9.44
CA SER A 48 -0.40 -5.73 -10.49
C SER A 48 0.94 -6.24 -9.93
N GLY A 49 0.87 -7.19 -9.01
CA GLY A 49 2.03 -7.70 -8.26
C GLY A 49 2.69 -6.64 -7.39
N ALA A 50 4.01 -6.57 -7.42
CA ALA A 50 4.76 -5.54 -6.70
C ALA A 50 4.87 -4.21 -7.48
N ALA A 51 4.50 -4.20 -8.76
CA ALA A 51 4.76 -3.05 -9.64
C ALA A 51 3.84 -1.87 -9.34
N GLY A 52 2.55 -2.11 -9.16
CA GLY A 52 1.56 -1.07 -8.83
C GLY A 52 1.91 -0.32 -7.54
N PRO A 53 2.02 -1.00 -6.38
CA PRO A 53 2.39 -0.38 -5.12
C PRO A 53 3.70 0.38 -5.17
N LEU A 54 4.72 -0.19 -5.82
CA LEU A 54 6.03 0.44 -5.95
C LEU A 54 5.95 1.71 -6.80
N THR A 55 5.30 1.63 -7.97
CA THR A 55 5.16 2.76 -8.89
C THR A 55 4.41 3.91 -8.25
N LEU A 56 3.25 3.63 -7.63
CA LEU A 56 2.47 4.65 -6.94
C LEU A 56 3.25 5.25 -5.75
N SER A 57 3.94 4.43 -4.98
CA SER A 57 4.77 4.95 -3.88
C SER A 57 5.91 5.86 -4.34
N VAL A 58 6.49 5.62 -5.52
CA VAL A 58 7.65 6.36 -6.03
C VAL A 58 7.26 7.62 -6.80
N TYR A 59 6.27 7.49 -7.69
CA TYR A 59 5.98 8.51 -8.70
C TYR A 59 4.71 9.33 -8.44
N PHE A 60 3.80 8.86 -7.56
CA PHE A 60 2.61 9.65 -7.25
C PHE A 60 2.97 10.98 -6.59
N PRO A 61 2.34 12.11 -6.98
CA PRO A 61 2.74 13.45 -6.54
C PRO A 61 2.47 13.74 -5.05
N LYS A 62 1.62 12.93 -4.40
CA LYS A 62 1.32 13.03 -2.97
C LYS A 62 1.89 11.85 -2.18
N TYR A 63 2.11 12.06 -0.89
CA TYR A 63 2.44 10.97 0.02
C TYR A 63 1.19 10.17 0.35
N LEU A 64 1.24 8.88 0.07
CA LEU A 64 0.15 7.95 0.32
C LEU A 64 0.53 7.01 1.45
N VAL A 65 -0.40 6.80 2.38
CA VAL A 65 -0.28 5.82 3.47
C VAL A 65 -0.92 4.51 2.99
N PRO A 66 -0.13 3.47 2.69
CA PRO A 66 -0.68 2.26 2.13
C PRO A 66 -1.31 1.36 3.20
N TRP A 67 -2.39 0.69 2.84
CA TRP A 67 -2.83 -0.53 3.51
C TRP A 67 -1.97 -1.70 3.03
N GLY A 68 -1.68 -2.63 3.95
CA GLY A 68 -0.92 -3.82 3.58
C GLY A 68 -1.09 -4.97 4.56
N ALA A 69 -0.68 -6.15 4.13
CA ALA A 69 -0.83 -7.37 4.91
C ALA A 69 -0.12 -7.25 6.28
N TYR A 70 -0.84 -7.52 7.36
CA TYR A 70 -0.36 -7.35 8.73
C TYR A 70 0.97 -8.07 9.04
N PRO A 71 1.30 -9.25 8.46
CA PRO A 71 2.57 -9.89 8.73
C PRO A 71 3.79 -9.04 8.35
N MET A 72 3.61 -8.09 7.44
CA MET A 72 4.68 -7.18 7.01
C MET A 72 5.12 -6.20 8.12
N THR A 73 4.27 -5.97 9.12
CA THR A 73 4.59 -5.11 10.28
C THR A 73 5.07 -5.89 11.51
N GLU A 74 5.02 -7.21 11.45
CA GLU A 74 5.39 -8.08 12.56
C GLU A 74 6.90 -8.37 12.65
N ASN A 75 7.29 -9.36 13.48
CA ASN A 75 8.67 -9.77 13.60
C ASN A 75 9.22 -10.39 12.28
N TYR A 76 10.55 -10.54 12.22
CA TYR A 76 11.23 -11.04 11.02
C TYR A 76 10.70 -12.38 10.54
N PHE A 77 10.52 -13.36 11.43
CA PHE A 77 10.11 -14.71 11.04
C PHE A 77 8.69 -14.76 10.47
N ARG A 78 7.72 -14.03 11.07
CA ARG A 78 6.36 -13.96 10.54
C ARG A 78 6.32 -13.27 9.19
N ARG A 79 7.07 -12.19 9.03
CA ARG A 79 7.22 -11.47 7.77
C ARG A 79 7.89 -12.34 6.71
N TRP A 80 8.98 -13.04 7.06
CA TRP A 80 9.66 -13.98 6.19
C TRP A 80 8.73 -15.11 5.72
N LYS A 81 7.99 -15.75 6.63
CA LYS A 81 7.01 -16.77 6.30
C LYS A 81 5.96 -16.26 5.31
N TYR A 82 5.41 -15.10 5.55
CA TYR A 82 4.44 -14.48 4.64
C TYR A 82 5.07 -14.22 3.26
N LEU A 83 6.25 -13.64 3.20
CA LEU A 83 6.96 -13.38 1.94
C LEU A 83 7.25 -14.67 1.20
N TYR A 84 7.75 -15.69 1.88
CA TYR A 84 8.13 -16.95 1.27
C TYR A 84 6.91 -17.73 0.76
N TYR A 85 5.98 -18.07 1.65
CA TYR A 85 4.87 -18.98 1.32
C TYR A 85 3.75 -18.27 0.55
N VAL A 86 3.35 -17.08 0.97
CA VAL A 86 2.18 -16.38 0.41
C VAL A 86 2.59 -15.51 -0.76
N PHE A 87 3.50 -14.56 -0.54
CA PHE A 87 3.80 -13.56 -1.55
C PHE A 87 4.57 -14.13 -2.76
N TYR A 88 5.74 -14.73 -2.53
CA TYR A 88 6.58 -15.20 -3.65
C TYR A 88 6.11 -16.54 -4.24
N ARG A 89 5.68 -17.50 -3.40
CA ARG A 89 5.29 -18.81 -3.92
C ARG A 89 3.84 -18.86 -4.42
N GLN A 90 2.88 -18.39 -3.61
CA GLN A 90 1.47 -18.51 -3.95
C GLN A 90 1.03 -17.41 -4.94
N LYS A 91 1.29 -16.12 -4.63
CA LYS A 91 0.78 -15.01 -5.43
C LYS A 91 1.60 -14.72 -6.68
N ILE A 92 2.93 -14.87 -6.63
CA ILE A 92 3.84 -14.61 -7.77
C ILE A 92 4.19 -15.87 -8.53
N GLY A 93 4.12 -17.05 -7.89
CA GLY A 93 4.40 -18.34 -8.53
C GLY A 93 5.89 -18.69 -8.64
N TYR A 94 6.77 -18.07 -7.85
CA TYR A 94 8.20 -18.37 -7.91
C TYR A 94 8.54 -19.73 -7.28
N GLY A 95 9.57 -20.41 -7.83
CA GLY A 95 10.11 -21.65 -7.29
C GLY A 95 10.72 -21.48 -5.88
N LYS A 96 10.90 -22.61 -5.16
CA LYS A 96 11.34 -22.66 -3.74
C LYS A 96 12.63 -21.85 -3.49
N ILE A 97 13.67 -22.10 -4.28
CA ILE A 97 15.00 -21.50 -4.10
C ILE A 97 14.94 -19.98 -4.26
N ARG A 98 14.35 -19.50 -5.37
CA ARG A 98 14.20 -18.07 -5.65
C ARG A 98 13.37 -17.38 -4.56
N SER A 99 12.28 -17.98 -4.13
CA SER A 99 11.43 -17.48 -3.06
C SER A 99 12.18 -17.34 -1.73
N PHE A 100 13.03 -18.33 -1.40
CA PHE A 100 13.84 -18.31 -0.18
C PHE A 100 14.79 -17.12 -0.14
N PHE A 101 15.58 -16.92 -1.19
CA PHE A 101 16.54 -15.81 -1.25
C PHE A 101 15.83 -14.44 -1.24
N LEU A 102 14.77 -14.30 -2.02
CA LEU A 102 14.01 -13.04 -2.07
C LEU A 102 13.30 -12.74 -0.74
N ALA A 103 12.70 -13.75 -0.09
CA ALA A 103 12.05 -13.58 1.20
C ALA A 103 13.06 -13.22 2.29
N THR A 104 14.26 -13.80 2.26
CA THR A 104 15.33 -13.49 3.21
C THR A 104 15.81 -12.06 3.05
N LEU A 105 16.18 -11.67 1.84
CA LEU A 105 16.65 -10.32 1.54
C LEU A 105 15.58 -9.26 1.84
N PHE A 106 14.39 -9.44 1.25
CA PHE A 106 13.31 -8.47 1.41
C PHE A 106 12.75 -8.46 2.84
N GLY A 107 12.77 -9.60 3.54
CA GLY A 107 12.39 -9.69 4.94
C GLY A 107 13.23 -8.79 5.85
N ILE A 108 14.51 -8.56 5.54
CA ILE A 108 15.39 -7.66 6.30
C ILE A 108 15.00 -6.20 6.06
N ILE A 109 14.92 -5.79 4.80
CA ILE A 109 14.75 -4.37 4.43
C ILE A 109 13.31 -3.89 4.53
N SER A 110 12.33 -4.77 4.38
CA SER A 110 10.91 -4.42 4.28
C SER A 110 10.37 -3.72 5.54
N LYS A 111 10.85 -4.06 6.73
CA LYS A 111 10.45 -3.38 7.97
C LYS A 111 10.74 -1.87 7.90
N THR A 112 11.92 -1.51 7.45
CA THR A 112 12.32 -0.10 7.32
C THR A 112 11.53 0.60 6.23
N LEU A 113 11.27 -0.07 5.10
CA LEU A 113 10.44 0.44 4.02
C LEU A 113 9.01 0.71 4.48
N TYR A 114 8.35 -0.28 5.08
CA TYR A 114 6.95 -0.16 5.51
C TYR A 114 6.76 0.81 6.67
N ASN A 115 7.69 0.86 7.61
CA ASN A 115 7.70 1.91 8.63
C ASN A 115 7.86 3.31 8.01
N GLY A 116 8.68 3.41 6.98
CA GLY A 116 8.91 4.67 6.26
C GLY A 116 7.69 5.21 5.56
N VAL A 117 6.89 4.36 4.91
CA VAL A 117 5.62 4.74 4.26
C VAL A 117 4.44 4.77 5.24
N LYS A 118 4.66 4.49 6.53
CA LYS A 118 3.61 4.44 7.57
C LYS A 118 2.52 3.41 7.26
N LEU A 119 2.89 2.25 6.70
CA LEU A 119 1.95 1.21 6.32
C LEU A 119 0.96 0.89 7.45
N ILE A 120 -0.32 0.92 7.12
CA ILE A 120 -1.40 0.49 8.01
C ILE A 120 -1.63 -1.01 7.80
N PRO A 121 -1.38 -1.85 8.83
CA PRO A 121 -1.61 -3.28 8.69
C PRO A 121 -3.10 -3.58 8.58
N THR A 122 -3.49 -4.42 7.63
CA THR A 122 -4.84 -4.93 7.46
C THR A 122 -4.94 -6.35 7.99
N TYR A 123 -6.02 -6.63 8.69
CA TYR A 123 -6.28 -7.93 9.32
C TYR A 123 -7.55 -8.55 8.75
N PRO A 124 -7.59 -9.89 8.56
CA PRO A 124 -8.78 -10.59 8.07
C PRO A 124 -9.84 -10.85 9.16
N ASP A 125 -9.66 -10.31 10.35
CA ASP A 125 -10.46 -10.58 11.54
C ASP A 125 -10.91 -9.28 12.25
N ALA A 126 -11.45 -9.39 13.45
CA ALA A 126 -11.95 -8.26 14.26
C ALA A 126 -10.90 -7.14 14.48
N ARG A 127 -9.61 -7.42 14.32
CA ARG A 127 -8.53 -6.42 14.38
C ARG A 127 -8.59 -5.41 13.23
N LEU A 128 -9.38 -5.65 12.18
CA LEU A 128 -9.65 -4.68 11.12
C LEU A 128 -10.15 -3.35 11.69
N LYS A 129 -10.87 -3.35 12.81
CA LYS A 129 -11.27 -2.13 13.54
C LYS A 129 -10.07 -1.24 13.87
N THR A 130 -8.91 -1.83 14.18
CA THR A 130 -7.68 -1.07 14.45
C THR A 130 -7.13 -0.43 13.17
N SER A 131 -7.22 -1.11 12.04
CA SER A 131 -6.82 -0.56 10.73
C SER A 131 -7.71 0.62 10.34
N ILE A 132 -9.02 0.49 10.53
CA ILE A 132 -9.99 1.56 10.27
C ILE A 132 -9.70 2.78 11.15
N ARG A 133 -9.53 2.60 12.47
CA ARG A 133 -9.20 3.70 13.39
C ARG A 133 -7.91 4.42 12.98
N LYS A 134 -6.83 3.68 12.70
CA LYS A 134 -5.57 4.28 12.23
C LYS A 134 -5.75 5.03 10.90
N SER A 135 -6.59 4.52 10.02
CA SER A 135 -6.89 5.19 8.75
C SER A 135 -7.59 6.53 8.98
N ILE A 136 -8.56 6.58 9.89
CA ILE A 136 -9.26 7.81 10.28
C ILE A 136 -8.25 8.81 10.89
N GLU A 137 -7.40 8.37 11.82
CA GLU A 137 -6.34 9.20 12.41
C GLU A 137 -5.42 9.82 11.34
N HIS A 138 -5.09 9.09 10.27
CA HIS A 138 -4.31 9.62 9.15
C HIS A 138 -5.10 10.63 8.31
N LEU A 139 -6.38 10.35 8.03
CA LEU A 139 -7.24 11.27 7.28
C LEU A 139 -7.51 12.59 8.04
N GLU A 140 -7.57 12.55 9.37
CA GLU A 140 -7.74 13.75 10.21
C GLU A 140 -6.57 14.72 10.13
N VAL A 141 -5.37 14.23 9.89
CA VAL A 141 -4.17 15.06 9.71
C VAL A 141 -3.80 15.22 8.22
N ASN A 142 -4.80 15.17 7.34
CA ASN A 142 -4.68 15.39 5.89
C ASN A 142 -3.69 14.45 5.17
N ASN A 143 -3.44 13.24 5.70
CA ASN A 143 -2.77 12.20 4.95
C ASN A 143 -3.78 11.46 4.06
N SER A 144 -3.42 11.19 2.82
CA SER A 144 -4.20 10.34 1.91
C SER A 144 -3.84 8.87 2.07
N LEU A 145 -4.79 8.01 1.81
CA LEU A 145 -4.60 6.56 1.92
C LEU A 145 -4.47 5.92 0.54
N LEU A 146 -3.77 4.78 0.47
CA LEU A 146 -3.69 3.94 -0.72
C LEU A 146 -4.14 2.53 -0.36
N ILE A 147 -5.18 2.05 -1.02
CA ILE A 147 -5.77 0.74 -0.77
C ILE A 147 -5.79 -0.06 -2.05
N PHE A 148 -5.36 -1.32 -1.97
CA PHE A 148 -5.45 -2.29 -3.06
C PHE A 148 -6.56 -3.27 -2.70
N PRO A 149 -7.79 -3.03 -3.19
CA PRO A 149 -8.96 -3.79 -2.74
C PRO A 149 -9.10 -5.16 -3.42
N GLU A 150 -8.20 -5.52 -4.32
CA GLU A 150 -8.26 -6.81 -5.04
C GLU A 150 -8.15 -8.00 -4.09
N ASP A 151 -8.99 -9.00 -4.30
CA ASP A 151 -8.74 -10.33 -3.75
C ASP A 151 -7.63 -11.02 -4.55
N SER A 152 -6.46 -11.05 -3.96
CA SER A 152 -5.27 -11.69 -4.54
C SER A 152 -4.95 -13.05 -3.93
N SER A 153 -5.92 -13.73 -3.32
CA SER A 153 -5.75 -15.08 -2.75
C SER A 153 -5.37 -16.10 -3.80
N GLY A 154 -5.93 -15.98 -5.02
CA GLY A 154 -5.60 -16.81 -6.19
C GLY A 154 -4.40 -16.32 -7.01
N GLY A 155 -3.63 -15.34 -6.53
CA GLY A 155 -2.56 -14.69 -7.28
C GLY A 155 -2.98 -13.32 -7.83
N TYR A 156 -2.04 -12.64 -8.49
CA TYR A 156 -2.33 -11.36 -9.15
C TYR A 156 -2.80 -11.62 -10.58
N LYS A 157 -3.97 -11.10 -10.92
CA LYS A 157 -4.58 -11.22 -12.25
C LYS A 157 -4.45 -9.90 -13.01
N GLU A 158 -4.57 -9.95 -14.33
CA GLU A 158 -4.60 -8.75 -15.18
C GLU A 158 -5.94 -8.03 -15.05
N GLU A 159 -7.03 -8.79 -14.93
CA GLU A 159 -8.37 -8.27 -14.71
C GLU A 159 -8.77 -8.42 -13.24
N ILE A 160 -9.46 -7.41 -12.72
CA ILE A 160 -9.97 -7.40 -11.36
C ILE A 160 -11.33 -8.08 -11.34
N GLU A 161 -11.40 -9.26 -10.72
CA GLU A 161 -12.65 -10.02 -10.65
C GLU A 161 -13.47 -9.66 -9.41
N THR A 162 -12.80 -9.44 -8.28
CA THR A 162 -13.46 -9.19 -6.99
C THR A 162 -12.76 -8.13 -6.18
N PHE A 163 -13.56 -7.36 -5.42
CA PHE A 163 -13.08 -6.31 -4.54
C PHE A 163 -13.48 -6.59 -3.10
N HIS A 164 -12.54 -6.41 -2.19
CA HIS A 164 -12.86 -6.31 -0.76
C HIS A 164 -13.48 -4.94 -0.45
N SER A 165 -14.60 -4.93 0.25
CA SER A 165 -15.36 -3.71 0.58
C SER A 165 -14.78 -2.87 1.73
N GLY A 166 -13.61 -3.21 2.24
CA GLY A 166 -13.01 -2.55 3.41
C GLY A 166 -12.84 -1.03 3.26
N PHE A 167 -12.55 -0.53 2.05
CA PHE A 167 -12.46 0.91 1.78
C PHE A 167 -13.80 1.63 1.84
N VAL A 168 -14.90 0.96 1.42
CA VAL A 168 -16.26 1.49 1.53
C VAL A 168 -16.67 1.58 2.99
N PHE A 169 -16.39 0.53 3.77
CA PHE A 169 -16.63 0.53 5.21
C PHE A 169 -15.87 1.66 5.91
N LEU A 170 -14.61 1.89 5.55
CA LEU A 170 -13.80 3.00 6.06
C LEU A 170 -14.43 4.35 5.74
N ALA A 171 -14.83 4.58 4.48
CA ALA A 171 -15.42 5.84 4.05
C ALA A 171 -16.75 6.12 4.80
N ASN A 172 -17.59 5.11 4.94
CA ASN A 172 -18.85 5.20 5.71
C ASN A 172 -18.56 5.49 7.19
N LYS A 173 -17.60 4.80 7.80
CA LYS A 173 -17.22 5.03 9.19
C LYS A 173 -16.66 6.44 9.41
N TYR A 174 -15.84 6.93 8.48
CA TYR A 174 -15.34 8.30 8.51
C TYR A 174 -16.49 9.31 8.46
N TYR A 175 -17.47 9.12 7.56
CA TYR A 175 -18.65 9.97 7.48
C TYR A 175 -19.48 9.95 8.76
N GLN A 176 -19.72 8.76 9.34
CA GLN A 176 -20.45 8.63 10.60
C GLN A 176 -19.80 9.41 11.75
N GLU A 177 -18.46 9.43 11.80
CA GLU A 177 -17.72 10.09 12.89
C GLU A 177 -17.49 11.59 12.66
N LYS A 178 -17.35 12.02 11.41
CA LYS A 178 -16.92 13.38 11.06
C LYS A 178 -17.97 14.20 10.35
N GLN A 179 -19.06 13.59 9.90
CA GLN A 179 -20.11 14.22 9.09
C GLN A 179 -19.58 14.89 7.81
N VAL A 180 -18.47 14.38 7.28
CA VAL A 180 -17.79 14.87 6.07
C VAL A 180 -17.52 13.70 5.14
N HIS A 181 -17.85 13.85 3.86
CA HIS A 181 -17.49 12.86 2.85
C HIS A 181 -16.01 12.89 2.53
N ILE A 182 -15.40 11.71 2.40
CA ILE A 182 -14.03 11.55 1.93
C ILE A 182 -14.05 11.09 0.47
N PRO A 183 -13.35 11.78 -0.45
CA PRO A 183 -13.25 11.33 -1.83
C PRO A 183 -12.61 9.95 -1.94
N ILE A 184 -13.19 9.08 -2.77
CA ILE A 184 -12.61 7.80 -3.19
C ILE A 184 -12.20 7.95 -4.64
N ILE A 185 -10.92 7.80 -4.93
CA ILE A 185 -10.37 8.06 -6.26
C ILE A 185 -9.74 6.77 -6.80
N PRO A 186 -10.26 6.21 -7.88
CA PRO A 186 -9.66 5.06 -8.53
C PRO A 186 -8.39 5.48 -9.28
N LEU A 187 -7.35 4.67 -9.13
CA LEU A 187 -6.10 4.75 -9.90
C LEU A 187 -5.90 3.41 -10.62
N PHE A 188 -5.59 3.47 -11.88
CA PHE A 188 -5.27 2.27 -12.64
C PHE A 188 -3.81 2.27 -13.06
N TYR A 189 -3.06 1.26 -12.60
CA TYR A 189 -1.70 1.01 -13.06
C TYR A 189 -1.74 0.03 -14.24
N HIS A 190 -1.31 0.49 -15.40
CA HIS A 190 -1.11 -0.34 -16.58
C HIS A 190 0.38 -0.41 -16.92
N LYS A 191 0.87 -1.62 -17.11
CA LYS A 191 2.21 -1.85 -17.63
C LYS A 191 2.14 -1.76 -19.15
N ALA A 192 2.76 -0.74 -19.73
CA ALA A 192 2.93 -0.70 -21.19
C ALA A 192 3.70 -1.95 -21.63
N SER A 193 3.17 -2.62 -22.62
CA SER A 193 3.79 -3.76 -23.32
C SER A 193 5.03 -3.30 -24.08
#